data_027f180cf24311bc55aa9f140687491d
#
_entry.id   027f180cf24311bc55aa9f140687491d
#
_cell.length_a   1.000
_cell.length_b   1.000
_cell.length_c   1.000
_cell.angle_alpha   90.00
_cell.angle_beta   90.00
_cell.angle_gamma   90.00
#
_symmetry.space_group_name_H-M   'P 1'
#
loop_
_entity.id
_entity.type
_entity.pdbx_description
1 polymer ?
#
loop_
_entity_poly.entity_id
_entity_poly.type
_entity_poly.pdbx_seq_one_letter_code
_entity_poly.pdbx_strand_id
1 'polypeptide(L)'
;MKRTPGGVVPPPGAGARAGRDPDRRDPAPGGPGGVLGAAGGVAGLTLASRALGFLRWVVQASTVGAGTVAGAYATANQVPNVLYEVVVGGALAATVVPLLAPATSAGRRRQAQETASGLLGVVLLVLLPLGAGLALLADPVARLFPVSQGADAATQVGLVASFLRMFALQVPLYGVGVVLTGVLQAHRRFTWPALTPVLSSLVVMATYGVYGAMAHGSQTPGPAALRVLGWGTTAGVAALSLPLVWPVTRLGIRLRPVPRLDRAVAGRALRLGGAGVVTLVAQQVSVLVVLALARWGGSTGTVAVYQYTQAVYVLPYAVLVVPVATVLYPRLAAAFGSPGAGRDAPGSAGADDIGDTDDAGDAGGRGGGTSESVGTSGPGAPGGGPAPSLRARELAARSTGAVTAVAVAGAGALLAASAGAERLFSLLADVTGMGAALVAMAPGLVGYALVYQVTRVLFAMDRSRGAAVVTAVGWLVVAGGSWAGVGALSDGGDGAATLLGVGLGQSTGMMVAGAGLLAVLARVLGGGVLGPSLRALAVGAPVAAAVGWNVCWLTNALGSGPGAGSALLGAGAAAAGALGTAGVTLGAVNLCDPTVLGLLTRRGRTGTGASSKGRAGGARDEQVAGKEQP
;
A
#
# COMPACT_ATOMS: atom_id res chain seq x y z
N MET A 1 74.73 45.98 -13.07
CA MET A 1 74.59 47.37 -13.53
C MET A 1 73.55 47.45 -14.58
N LYS A 2 72.60 48.30 -14.34
CA LYS A 2 71.52 48.96 -15.06
C LYS A 2 70.11 48.48 -14.68
N ARG A 3 69.50 49.41 -14.00
CA ARG A 3 68.10 49.52 -13.55
C ARG A 3 67.11 49.83 -14.72
N THR A 4 65.89 49.29 -14.66
CA THR A 4 64.60 49.92 -14.72
C THR A 4 64.02 50.36 -16.09
N PRO A 5 62.74 50.60 -16.24
CA PRO A 5 61.68 50.77 -15.25
C PRO A 5 60.33 50.07 -15.64
N GLY A 6 59.48 49.87 -14.66
CA GLY A 6 58.09 50.17 -14.46
C GLY A 6 57.10 50.19 -15.68
N GLY A 7 56.23 49.17 -15.78
CA GLY A 7 55.05 49.17 -16.64
C GLY A 7 53.80 48.98 -15.77
N VAL A 8 53.00 50.01 -15.73
CA VAL A 8 51.70 50.14 -15.09
C VAL A 8 50.74 49.08 -15.65
N VAL A 9 50.11 48.28 -14.78
CA VAL A 9 49.00 47.39 -15.11
C VAL A 9 47.72 48.24 -15.17
N PRO A 10 46.98 48.23 -16.29
CA PRO A 10 45.67 48.88 -16.35
C PRO A 10 44.60 47.96 -15.72
N PRO A 11 43.49 48.52 -15.17
CA PRO A 11 42.39 47.73 -14.58
C PRO A 11 41.58 46.99 -15.67
N PRO A 12 40.95 45.86 -15.36
CA PRO A 12 40.16 45.11 -16.32
C PRO A 12 38.88 45.86 -16.66
N GLY A 13 38.86 46.44 -17.86
CA GLY A 13 37.72 47.09 -18.44
C GLY A 13 36.83 46.09 -19.23
N ALA A 14 35.57 46.24 -19.01
CA ALA A 14 34.43 45.92 -19.86
C ALA A 14 34.75 45.20 -21.19
N GLY A 15 34.46 43.92 -21.25
CA GLY A 15 34.48 43.13 -22.49
C GLY A 15 33.19 42.36 -22.70
N ALA A 16 32.43 42.78 -23.69
CA ALA A 16 31.48 42.01 -24.51
C ALA A 16 30.34 41.29 -23.80
N ARG A 17 29.21 41.96 -23.64
CA ARG A 17 27.91 41.35 -23.62
C ARG A 17 27.65 40.61 -24.95
N ALA A 18 27.91 39.30 -24.97
CA ALA A 18 27.42 38.44 -26.02
C ALA A 18 25.89 38.44 -25.96
N GLY A 19 25.24 38.73 -27.07
CA GLY A 19 23.80 38.88 -27.20
C GLY A 19 23.06 37.65 -26.69
N ARG A 20 22.22 37.85 -25.69
CA ARG A 20 21.14 36.94 -25.35
C ARG A 20 20.12 37.05 -26.46
N ASP A 21 19.94 35.98 -27.18
CA ASP A 21 18.84 35.78 -28.13
C ASP A 21 17.50 35.90 -27.38
N PRO A 22 16.64 36.90 -27.66
CA PRO A 22 15.40 37.10 -26.92
C PRO A 22 14.33 36.03 -27.23
N ASP A 23 14.58 35.09 -28.14
CA ASP A 23 13.61 34.06 -28.55
C ASP A 23 13.88 32.66 -27.98
N ARG A 24 14.90 32.46 -27.15
CA ARG A 24 14.99 31.26 -26.33
C ARG A 24 14.15 31.45 -25.06
N ARG A 25 12.86 31.27 -25.17
CA ARG A 25 11.97 30.97 -24.05
C ARG A 25 12.35 29.58 -23.54
N ASP A 26 13.13 29.53 -22.46
CA ASP A 26 13.19 28.34 -21.63
C ASP A 26 11.73 27.95 -21.31
N PRO A 27 11.33 26.67 -21.45
CA PRO A 27 10.00 26.26 -21.08
C PRO A 27 9.81 26.58 -19.59
N ALA A 28 8.89 27.50 -19.31
CA ALA A 28 8.49 27.86 -17.96
C ALA A 28 8.15 26.57 -17.19
N PRO A 29 8.55 26.44 -15.93
CA PRO A 29 8.14 25.31 -15.08
C PRO A 29 6.62 25.26 -15.06
N GLY A 30 6.06 24.11 -15.42
CA GLY A 30 4.68 23.86 -15.80
C GLY A 30 3.68 24.61 -14.93
N GLY A 31 2.79 25.36 -15.58
CA GLY A 31 1.65 25.99 -14.94
C GLY A 31 0.73 24.95 -14.26
N PRO A 32 -0.24 25.38 -13.45
CA PRO A 32 -1.10 24.49 -12.64
C PRO A 32 -1.80 23.38 -13.42
N GLY A 33 -1.92 23.49 -14.75
CA GLY A 33 -2.43 22.45 -15.64
C GLY A 33 -1.46 21.28 -15.86
N GLY A 34 -0.14 21.51 -15.77
CA GLY A 34 0.88 20.48 -15.94
C GLY A 34 0.99 19.55 -14.72
N VAL A 35 0.84 20.11 -13.52
CA VAL A 35 0.88 19.35 -12.25
C VAL A 35 -0.39 18.49 -12.08
N LEU A 36 -1.58 19.05 -12.39
CA LEU A 36 -2.82 18.28 -12.39
C LEU A 36 -2.81 17.16 -13.46
N GLY A 37 -2.21 17.39 -14.61
CA GLY A 37 -2.06 16.38 -15.67
C GLY A 37 -1.11 15.25 -15.26
N ALA A 38 0.00 15.58 -14.59
CA ALA A 38 0.96 14.60 -14.10
C ALA A 38 0.37 13.76 -12.94
N ALA A 39 -0.30 14.40 -11.99
CA ALA A 39 -0.98 13.72 -10.87
C ALA A 39 -2.14 12.84 -11.38
N GLY A 40 -2.93 13.32 -12.34
CA GLY A 40 -3.98 12.53 -13.00
C GLY A 40 -3.41 11.32 -13.75
N GLY A 41 -2.25 11.47 -14.40
CA GLY A 41 -1.57 10.37 -15.09
C GLY A 41 -1.08 9.27 -14.13
N VAL A 42 -0.49 9.64 -12.99
CA VAL A 42 -0.05 8.67 -11.98
C VAL A 42 -1.24 7.95 -11.34
N ALA A 43 -2.30 8.68 -11.00
CA ALA A 43 -3.52 8.09 -10.45
C ALA A 43 -4.19 7.12 -11.44
N GLY A 44 -4.27 7.50 -12.72
CA GLY A 44 -4.77 6.63 -13.79
C GLY A 44 -3.92 5.36 -13.96
N LEU A 45 -2.60 5.49 -13.93
CA LEU A 45 -1.68 4.35 -14.02
C LEU A 45 -1.81 3.42 -12.82
N THR A 46 -1.97 3.98 -11.62
CA THR A 46 -2.20 3.20 -10.39
C THR A 46 -3.50 2.41 -10.48
N LEU A 47 -4.60 3.03 -10.91
CA LEU A 47 -5.89 2.35 -11.07
C LEU A 47 -5.80 1.25 -12.15
N ALA A 48 -5.14 1.53 -13.28
CA ALA A 48 -4.89 0.54 -14.33
C ALA A 48 -4.06 -0.64 -13.82
N SER A 49 -3.01 -0.37 -13.03
CA SER A 49 -2.19 -1.40 -12.40
C SER A 49 -2.99 -2.31 -11.47
N ARG A 50 -3.93 -1.75 -10.68
CA ARG A 50 -4.82 -2.53 -9.80
C ARG A 50 -5.81 -3.37 -10.59
N ALA A 51 -6.42 -2.79 -11.62
CA ALA A 51 -7.32 -3.53 -12.51
C ALA A 51 -6.59 -4.70 -13.22
N LEU A 52 -5.37 -4.46 -13.69
CA LEU A 52 -4.53 -5.51 -14.28
C LEU A 52 -4.11 -6.57 -13.26
N GLY A 53 -3.79 -6.15 -12.03
CA GLY A 53 -3.50 -7.07 -10.93
C GLY A 53 -4.67 -7.99 -10.61
N PHE A 54 -5.90 -7.48 -10.60
CA PHE A 54 -7.10 -8.30 -10.45
C PHE A 54 -7.36 -9.20 -11.66
N LEU A 55 -7.23 -8.66 -12.88
CA LEU A 55 -7.36 -9.45 -14.11
C LEU A 55 -6.39 -10.64 -14.14
N ARG A 56 -5.18 -10.49 -13.62
CA ARG A 56 -4.22 -11.58 -13.47
C ARG A 56 -4.79 -12.76 -12.66
N TRP A 57 -5.55 -12.49 -11.59
CA TRP A 57 -6.19 -13.54 -10.79
C TRP A 57 -7.31 -14.25 -11.57
N VAL A 58 -8.07 -13.50 -12.37
CA VAL A 58 -9.10 -14.07 -13.26
C VAL A 58 -8.45 -14.96 -14.32
N VAL A 59 -7.36 -14.51 -14.94
CA VAL A 59 -6.61 -15.31 -15.92
C VAL A 59 -5.98 -16.54 -15.24
N GLN A 60 -5.46 -16.42 -14.02
CA GLN A 60 -4.95 -17.59 -13.27
C GLN A 60 -6.06 -18.61 -13.00
N ALA A 61 -7.23 -18.16 -12.54
CA ALA A 61 -8.35 -19.05 -12.28
C ALA A 61 -8.81 -19.78 -13.55
N SER A 62 -8.84 -19.09 -14.71
CA SER A 62 -9.27 -19.68 -15.98
C SER A 62 -8.28 -20.67 -16.61
N THR A 63 -6.98 -20.55 -16.29
CA THR A 63 -5.92 -21.32 -16.97
C THR A 63 -5.24 -22.34 -16.05
N VAL A 64 -4.94 -21.95 -14.81
CA VAL A 64 -4.32 -22.83 -13.79
C VAL A 64 -5.39 -23.55 -12.96
N GLY A 65 -6.56 -22.92 -12.80
CA GLY A 65 -7.69 -23.48 -12.09
C GLY A 65 -7.52 -23.49 -10.57
N ALA A 66 -8.19 -24.46 -9.91
CA ALA A 66 -8.18 -24.66 -8.46
C ALA A 66 -7.91 -26.13 -8.07
N GLY A 67 -7.10 -26.83 -8.84
CA GLY A 67 -6.72 -28.22 -8.57
C GLY A 67 -5.38 -28.38 -7.87
N THR A 68 -4.83 -29.59 -7.89
CA THR A 68 -3.57 -29.97 -7.23
C THR A 68 -2.39 -29.09 -7.66
N VAL A 69 -2.26 -28.82 -8.96
CA VAL A 69 -1.18 -27.95 -9.49
C VAL A 69 -1.34 -26.51 -9.00
N ALA A 70 -2.55 -25.98 -9.02
CA ALA A 70 -2.85 -24.63 -8.54
C ALA A 70 -2.53 -24.49 -7.04
N GLY A 71 -2.91 -25.46 -6.22
CA GLY A 71 -2.60 -25.48 -4.79
C GLY A 71 -1.10 -25.58 -4.49
N ALA A 72 -0.39 -26.44 -5.21
CA ALA A 72 1.07 -26.58 -5.10
C ALA A 72 1.79 -25.29 -5.55
N TYR A 73 1.38 -24.73 -6.67
CA TYR A 73 1.88 -23.45 -7.20
C TYR A 73 1.67 -22.30 -6.20
N ALA A 74 0.45 -22.16 -5.69
CA ALA A 74 0.09 -21.13 -4.73
C ALA A 74 0.91 -21.24 -3.43
N THR A 75 1.07 -22.47 -2.92
CA THR A 75 1.89 -22.78 -1.75
C THR A 75 3.35 -22.41 -1.97
N ALA A 76 3.94 -22.88 -3.07
CA ALA A 76 5.34 -22.62 -3.37
C ALA A 76 5.63 -21.14 -3.62
N ASN A 77 4.71 -20.41 -4.28
CA ASN A 77 4.88 -18.98 -4.57
C ASN A 77 4.80 -18.10 -3.32
N GLN A 78 4.14 -18.58 -2.26
CA GLN A 78 4.04 -17.83 -1.01
C GLN A 78 5.39 -17.76 -0.27
N VAL A 79 6.23 -18.78 -0.38
CA VAL A 79 7.51 -18.85 0.36
C VAL A 79 8.49 -17.73 -0.02
N PRO A 80 8.82 -17.49 -1.30
CA PRO A 80 9.64 -16.34 -1.69
C PRO A 80 9.04 -15.00 -1.31
N ASN A 81 7.70 -14.86 -1.36
CA ASN A 81 7.01 -13.64 -0.97
C ASN A 81 7.16 -13.37 0.54
N VAL A 82 7.03 -14.39 1.40
CA VAL A 82 7.26 -14.28 2.85
C VAL A 82 8.71 -13.87 3.13
N LEU A 83 9.68 -14.51 2.47
CA LEU A 83 11.10 -14.15 2.62
C LEU A 83 11.37 -12.71 2.18
N TYR A 84 10.77 -12.29 1.06
CA TYR A 84 10.84 -10.92 0.58
C TYR A 84 10.29 -9.93 1.60
N GLU A 85 9.07 -10.15 2.11
CA GLU A 85 8.42 -9.25 3.08
C GLU A 85 9.23 -9.11 4.37
N VAL A 86 9.76 -10.21 4.90
CA VAL A 86 10.55 -10.18 6.14
C VAL A 86 11.89 -9.45 5.94
N VAL A 87 12.63 -9.79 4.88
CA VAL A 87 14.00 -9.30 4.69
C VAL A 87 14.01 -7.92 4.02
N VAL A 88 13.15 -7.70 3.05
CA VAL A 88 13.17 -6.52 2.19
C VAL A 88 12.10 -5.52 2.59
N GLY A 89 10.86 -5.97 2.84
CA GLY A 89 9.73 -5.11 3.20
C GLY A 89 9.95 -4.40 4.54
N GLY A 90 10.51 -5.10 5.54
CA GLY A 90 10.69 -4.54 6.87
C GLY A 90 11.88 -3.59 7.03
N ALA A 91 13.03 -3.98 6.54
CA ALA A 91 14.27 -3.26 6.84
C ALA A 91 14.74 -2.37 5.68
N LEU A 92 14.59 -2.80 4.44
CA LEU A 92 15.17 -2.10 3.29
C LEU A 92 14.25 -1.05 2.67
N ALA A 93 12.99 -1.36 2.43
CA ALA A 93 12.09 -0.44 1.73
C ALA A 93 11.98 0.92 2.45
N ALA A 94 11.85 0.89 3.78
CA ALA A 94 11.79 2.10 4.61
C ALA A 94 13.14 2.83 4.75
N THR A 95 14.27 2.20 4.38
CA THR A 95 15.60 2.75 4.65
C THR A 95 16.33 3.27 3.42
N VAL A 96 16.06 2.72 2.22
CA VAL A 96 16.79 3.08 0.99
C VAL A 96 16.63 4.56 0.67
N VAL A 97 15.41 5.08 0.67
CA VAL A 97 15.13 6.48 0.34
C VAL A 97 15.75 7.44 1.37
N PRO A 98 15.52 7.30 2.69
CA PRO A 98 16.14 8.17 3.70
C PRO A 98 17.67 8.13 3.71
N LEU A 99 18.28 7.01 3.34
CA LEU A 99 19.73 6.89 3.27
C LEU A 99 20.31 7.60 2.04
N LEU A 100 19.59 7.60 0.92
CA LEU A 100 20.03 8.23 -0.33
C LEU A 100 19.67 9.71 -0.43
N ALA A 101 18.56 10.14 0.19
CA ALA A 101 18.03 11.49 0.07
C ALA A 101 19.04 12.59 0.44
N PRO A 102 19.87 12.51 1.51
CA PRO A 102 20.83 13.55 1.85
C PRO A 102 21.95 13.70 0.81
N ALA A 103 22.35 12.62 0.16
CA ALA A 103 23.38 12.65 -0.89
C ALA A 103 22.81 13.17 -2.22
N THR A 104 21.58 12.80 -2.53
CA THR A 104 20.89 13.24 -3.76
C THR A 104 20.49 14.71 -3.70
N SER A 105 19.93 15.18 -2.58
CA SER A 105 19.56 16.59 -2.39
C SER A 105 20.78 17.54 -2.39
N ALA A 106 21.92 17.07 -1.88
CA ALA A 106 23.18 17.82 -1.92
C ALA A 106 23.94 17.72 -3.24
N GLY A 107 23.39 17.07 -4.27
CA GLY A 107 24.06 16.87 -5.58
C GLY A 107 25.29 15.95 -5.54
N ARG A 108 25.54 15.25 -4.44
CA ARG A 108 26.71 14.38 -4.23
C ARG A 108 26.54 13.02 -4.90
N ARG A 109 26.54 13.00 -6.23
CA ARG A 109 26.28 11.78 -7.04
C ARG A 109 27.15 10.60 -6.66
N ARG A 110 28.46 10.82 -6.41
CA ARG A 110 29.38 9.75 -6.05
C ARG A 110 28.98 9.07 -4.74
N GLN A 111 28.62 9.84 -3.72
CA GLN A 111 28.18 9.31 -2.43
C GLN A 111 26.85 8.55 -2.56
N ALA A 112 25.88 9.07 -3.33
CA ALA A 112 24.64 8.37 -3.63
C ALA A 112 24.89 7.04 -4.33
N GLN A 113 25.80 7.01 -5.32
CA GLN A 113 26.20 5.79 -6.04
C GLN A 113 26.90 4.78 -5.12
N GLU A 114 27.81 5.23 -4.25
CA GLU A 114 28.53 4.37 -3.31
C GLU A 114 27.55 3.75 -2.29
N THR A 115 26.63 4.55 -1.74
CA THR A 115 25.59 4.06 -0.82
C THR A 115 24.64 3.07 -1.50
N ALA A 116 24.14 3.38 -2.70
CA ALA A 116 23.26 2.49 -3.45
C ALA A 116 23.97 1.18 -3.85
N SER A 117 25.25 1.25 -4.26
CA SER A 117 26.06 0.07 -4.57
C SER A 117 26.33 -0.79 -3.34
N GLY A 118 26.59 -0.18 -2.20
CA GLY A 118 26.76 -0.86 -0.92
C GLY A 118 25.49 -1.57 -0.47
N LEU A 119 24.34 -0.88 -0.56
CA LEU A 119 23.03 -1.48 -0.27
C LEU A 119 22.73 -2.67 -1.19
N LEU A 120 22.93 -2.52 -2.49
CA LEU A 120 22.73 -3.60 -3.45
C LEU A 120 23.66 -4.79 -3.15
N GLY A 121 24.93 -4.52 -2.80
CA GLY A 121 25.90 -5.55 -2.44
C GLY A 121 25.50 -6.32 -1.19
N VAL A 122 25.05 -5.64 -0.13
CA VAL A 122 24.57 -6.28 1.11
C VAL A 122 23.30 -7.09 0.85
N VAL A 123 22.37 -6.55 0.08
CA VAL A 123 21.11 -7.24 -0.28
C VAL A 123 21.40 -8.53 -1.04
N LEU A 124 22.26 -8.48 -2.04
CA LEU A 124 22.64 -9.67 -2.81
C LEU A 124 23.43 -10.67 -1.96
N LEU A 125 24.32 -10.20 -1.07
CA LEU A 125 25.08 -11.05 -0.16
C LEU A 125 24.16 -11.87 0.76
N VAL A 126 23.01 -11.33 1.16
CA VAL A 126 22.04 -12.02 2.01
C VAL A 126 21.07 -12.86 1.18
N LEU A 127 20.51 -12.29 0.11
CA LEU A 127 19.40 -12.91 -0.61
C LEU A 127 19.86 -13.98 -1.63
N LEU A 128 21.09 -13.93 -2.15
CA LEU A 128 21.60 -14.99 -3.03
C LEU A 128 21.80 -16.31 -2.25
N PRO A 129 22.48 -16.35 -1.09
CA PRO A 129 22.56 -17.57 -0.29
C PRO A 129 21.18 -18.06 0.18
N LEU A 130 20.28 -17.13 0.54
CA LEU A 130 18.92 -17.47 0.96
C LEU A 130 18.12 -18.11 -0.18
N GLY A 131 18.20 -17.56 -1.40
CA GLY A 131 17.60 -18.16 -2.58
C GLY A 131 18.25 -19.51 -2.95
N ALA A 132 19.57 -19.60 -2.91
CA ALA A 132 20.27 -20.86 -3.12
C ALA A 132 19.90 -21.92 -2.08
N GLY A 133 19.82 -21.52 -0.80
CA GLY A 133 19.35 -22.38 0.29
C GLY A 133 17.92 -22.88 0.05
N LEU A 134 17.01 -21.99 -0.39
CA LEU A 134 15.64 -22.36 -0.74
C LEU A 134 15.59 -23.39 -1.90
N ALA A 135 16.45 -23.24 -2.91
CA ALA A 135 16.52 -24.18 -4.01
C ALA A 135 17.06 -25.55 -3.57
N LEU A 136 18.11 -25.57 -2.75
CA LEU A 136 18.74 -26.79 -2.23
C LEU A 136 17.85 -27.51 -1.21
N LEU A 137 17.16 -26.75 -0.35
CA LEU A 137 16.27 -27.27 0.68
C LEU A 137 14.80 -27.34 0.23
N ALA A 138 14.53 -27.31 -1.07
CA ALA A 138 13.16 -27.30 -1.60
C ALA A 138 12.33 -28.52 -1.13
N ASP A 139 12.91 -29.73 -1.09
CA ASP A 139 12.21 -30.93 -0.65
C ASP A 139 11.90 -30.90 0.87
N PRO A 140 12.85 -30.65 1.78
CA PRO A 140 12.52 -30.54 3.19
C PRO A 140 11.54 -29.37 3.47
N VAL A 141 11.67 -28.23 2.78
CA VAL A 141 10.72 -27.12 2.93
C VAL A 141 9.31 -27.51 2.44
N ALA A 142 9.20 -28.23 1.32
CA ALA A 142 7.92 -28.72 0.82
C ALA A 142 7.22 -29.68 1.82
N ARG A 143 7.99 -30.50 2.53
CA ARG A 143 7.47 -31.43 3.55
C ARG A 143 7.01 -30.76 4.83
N LEU A 144 7.37 -29.50 5.08
CA LEU A 144 6.86 -28.74 6.24
C LEU A 144 5.39 -28.36 6.08
N PHE A 145 4.89 -28.32 4.84
CA PHE A 145 3.49 -28.00 4.59
C PHE A 145 2.61 -29.25 4.73
N PRO A 146 1.46 -29.16 5.41
CA PRO A 146 0.50 -30.26 5.48
C PRO A 146 0.10 -30.75 4.09
N VAL A 147 -0.19 -32.04 3.99
CA VAL A 147 -0.73 -32.66 2.77
C VAL A 147 -2.24 -32.43 2.74
N SER A 148 -2.76 -31.92 1.63
CA SER A 148 -4.20 -31.75 1.42
C SER A 148 -4.84 -33.05 0.95
N GLN A 149 -6.13 -33.23 1.20
CA GLN A 149 -6.89 -34.33 0.62
C GLN A 149 -7.12 -34.13 -0.90
N GLY A 150 -7.20 -35.22 -1.66
CA GLY A 150 -7.49 -35.22 -3.11
C GLY A 150 -6.32 -35.58 -4.02
N ALA A 151 -5.10 -35.74 -3.51
CA ALA A 151 -3.96 -36.32 -4.24
C ALA A 151 -2.94 -36.92 -3.27
N ASP A 152 -2.10 -37.85 -3.77
CA ASP A 152 -1.07 -38.48 -2.94
C ASP A 152 -0.01 -37.49 -2.46
N ALA A 153 0.57 -37.78 -1.29
CA ALA A 153 1.53 -36.91 -0.64
C ALA A 153 2.80 -36.68 -1.47
N ALA A 154 3.29 -37.73 -2.14
CA ALA A 154 4.50 -37.65 -2.94
C ALA A 154 4.35 -36.68 -4.11
N THR A 155 3.22 -36.75 -4.83
CA THR A 155 2.87 -35.82 -5.91
C THR A 155 2.78 -34.39 -5.40
N GLN A 156 2.09 -34.14 -4.29
CA GLN A 156 1.96 -32.78 -3.73
C GLN A 156 3.31 -32.20 -3.32
N VAL A 157 4.12 -32.96 -2.57
CA VAL A 157 5.46 -32.54 -2.13
C VAL A 157 6.38 -32.32 -3.32
N GLY A 158 6.36 -33.23 -4.32
CA GLY A 158 7.16 -33.13 -5.52
C GLY A 158 6.83 -31.87 -6.36
N LEU A 159 5.55 -31.54 -6.51
CA LEU A 159 5.11 -30.32 -7.20
C LEU A 159 5.55 -29.06 -6.45
N VAL A 160 5.32 -28.98 -5.13
CA VAL A 160 5.74 -27.84 -4.31
C VAL A 160 7.26 -27.67 -4.37
N ALA A 161 8.04 -28.74 -4.20
CA ALA A 161 9.50 -28.69 -4.27
C ALA A 161 10.00 -28.25 -5.64
N SER A 162 9.38 -28.75 -6.72
CA SER A 162 9.70 -28.35 -8.09
C SER A 162 9.49 -26.85 -8.31
N PHE A 163 8.34 -26.30 -7.90
CA PHE A 163 8.06 -24.87 -7.99
C PHE A 163 8.99 -24.05 -7.08
N LEU A 164 9.29 -24.50 -5.86
CA LEU A 164 10.23 -23.80 -4.96
C LEU A 164 11.61 -23.64 -5.59
N ARG A 165 12.13 -24.66 -6.29
CA ARG A 165 13.41 -24.55 -7.01
C ARG A 165 13.35 -23.48 -8.11
N MET A 166 12.25 -23.41 -8.86
CA MET A 166 12.07 -22.40 -9.92
C MET A 166 11.86 -21.00 -9.35
N PHE A 167 11.21 -20.87 -8.18
CA PHE A 167 10.92 -19.59 -7.52
C PHE A 167 12.06 -19.09 -6.65
N ALA A 168 13.04 -19.91 -6.33
CA ALA A 168 14.18 -19.52 -5.50
C ALA A 168 14.93 -18.29 -6.05
N LEU A 169 15.01 -18.13 -7.39
CA LEU A 169 15.60 -16.98 -8.05
C LEU A 169 14.79 -15.69 -7.86
N GLN A 170 13.51 -15.77 -7.51
CA GLN A 170 12.69 -14.58 -7.22
C GLN A 170 13.23 -13.81 -6.00
N VAL A 171 13.77 -14.52 -5.02
CA VAL A 171 14.27 -13.92 -3.76
C VAL A 171 15.32 -12.82 -4.03
N PRO A 172 16.44 -13.06 -4.71
CA PRO A 172 17.40 -12.00 -5.05
C PRO A 172 16.84 -10.97 -6.04
N LEU A 173 15.96 -11.35 -6.97
CA LEU A 173 15.33 -10.42 -7.91
C LEU A 173 14.47 -9.37 -7.21
N TYR A 174 13.68 -9.76 -6.21
CA TYR A 174 12.94 -8.82 -5.39
C TYR A 174 13.85 -7.82 -4.67
N GLY A 175 14.95 -8.28 -4.10
CA GLY A 175 15.91 -7.40 -3.43
C GLY A 175 16.54 -6.37 -4.39
N VAL A 176 16.90 -6.78 -5.60
CA VAL A 176 17.37 -5.88 -6.66
C VAL A 176 16.29 -4.84 -6.98
N GLY A 177 15.04 -5.27 -7.17
CA GLY A 177 13.90 -4.40 -7.49
C GLY A 177 13.69 -3.31 -6.46
N VAL A 178 13.74 -3.64 -5.16
CA VAL A 178 13.55 -2.66 -4.07
C VAL A 178 14.68 -1.62 -4.03
N VAL A 179 15.94 -2.04 -4.16
CA VAL A 179 17.06 -1.08 -4.18
C VAL A 179 16.94 -0.13 -5.38
N LEU A 180 16.64 -0.67 -6.58
CA LEU A 180 16.50 0.15 -7.79
C LEU A 180 15.30 1.11 -7.68
N THR A 181 14.17 0.63 -7.15
CA THR A 181 12.99 1.47 -6.86
C THR A 181 13.34 2.60 -5.90
N GLY A 182 14.02 2.31 -4.80
CA GLY A 182 14.44 3.32 -3.83
C GLY A 182 15.42 4.34 -4.41
N VAL A 183 16.35 3.93 -5.29
CA VAL A 183 17.23 4.85 -6.03
C VAL A 183 16.43 5.79 -6.92
N LEU A 184 15.45 5.27 -7.68
CA LEU A 184 14.62 6.09 -8.56
C LEU A 184 13.73 7.06 -7.78
N GLN A 185 13.11 6.61 -6.68
CA GLN A 185 12.31 7.45 -5.79
C GLN A 185 13.14 8.56 -5.15
N ALA A 186 14.37 8.26 -4.67
CA ALA A 186 15.28 9.27 -4.14
C ALA A 186 15.65 10.34 -5.18
N HIS A 187 15.60 10.02 -6.48
CA HIS A 187 15.80 10.93 -7.60
C HIS A 187 14.49 11.49 -8.18
N ARG A 188 13.35 11.37 -7.46
CA ARG A 188 12.01 11.83 -7.87
C ARG A 188 11.56 11.25 -9.23
N ARG A 189 11.95 10.02 -9.56
CA ARG A 189 11.55 9.31 -10.79
C ARG A 189 10.57 8.19 -10.45
N PHE A 190 9.27 8.52 -10.35
CA PHE A 190 8.21 7.60 -9.91
C PHE A 190 7.58 6.79 -11.05
N THR A 191 7.68 7.23 -12.29
CA THR A 191 7.01 6.61 -13.44
C THR A 191 7.42 5.15 -13.66
N TRP A 192 8.74 4.85 -13.58
CA TRP A 192 9.24 3.50 -13.80
C TRP A 192 8.82 2.53 -12.69
N PRO A 193 8.97 2.85 -11.40
CA PRO A 193 8.42 2.03 -10.32
C PRO A 193 6.91 1.78 -10.45
N ALA A 194 6.14 2.74 -10.97
CA ALA A 194 4.71 2.57 -11.20
C ALA A 194 4.39 1.68 -12.43
N LEU A 195 5.28 1.63 -13.42
CA LEU A 195 5.09 0.87 -14.67
C LEU A 195 5.46 -0.62 -14.52
N THR A 196 6.48 -0.94 -13.71
CA THR A 196 7.00 -2.33 -13.63
C THR A 196 6.00 -3.34 -13.08
N PRO A 197 5.07 -3.05 -12.15
CA PRO A 197 4.01 -3.99 -11.77
C PRO A 197 3.05 -4.32 -12.92
N VAL A 198 2.78 -3.35 -13.81
CA VAL A 198 1.99 -3.56 -15.02
C VAL A 198 2.70 -4.55 -15.95
N LEU A 199 3.99 -4.31 -16.21
CA LEU A 199 4.82 -5.17 -17.05
C LEU A 199 4.91 -6.60 -16.48
N SER A 200 5.13 -6.72 -15.17
CA SER A 200 5.14 -8.01 -14.47
C SER A 200 3.81 -8.75 -14.64
N SER A 201 2.68 -8.05 -14.43
CA SER A 201 1.35 -8.65 -14.58
C SER A 201 1.10 -9.16 -16.01
N LEU A 202 1.55 -8.41 -17.04
CA LEU A 202 1.43 -8.85 -18.44
C LEU A 202 2.25 -10.10 -18.73
N VAL A 203 3.50 -10.16 -18.24
CA VAL A 203 4.36 -11.34 -18.41
C VAL A 203 3.77 -12.57 -17.73
N VAL A 204 3.26 -12.40 -16.50
CA VAL A 204 2.63 -13.51 -15.75
C VAL A 204 1.33 -13.96 -16.42
N MET A 205 0.49 -13.04 -16.90
CA MET A 205 -0.74 -13.41 -17.65
C MET A 205 -0.41 -14.14 -18.95
N ALA A 206 0.60 -13.69 -19.69
CA ALA A 206 1.08 -14.41 -20.88
C ALA A 206 1.55 -15.82 -20.52
N THR A 207 2.29 -15.97 -19.41
CA THR A 207 2.72 -17.27 -18.88
C THR A 207 1.52 -18.19 -18.60
N TYR A 208 0.49 -17.67 -17.93
CA TYR A 208 -0.72 -18.43 -17.65
C TYR A 208 -1.44 -18.86 -18.93
N GLY A 209 -1.52 -17.97 -19.93
CA GLY A 209 -2.08 -18.30 -21.25
C GLY A 209 -1.33 -19.42 -21.96
N VAL A 210 0.01 -19.35 -22.00
CA VAL A 210 0.85 -20.41 -22.60
C VAL A 210 0.70 -21.72 -21.82
N TYR A 211 0.72 -21.67 -20.48
CA TYR A 211 0.48 -22.83 -19.64
C TYR A 211 -0.89 -23.47 -19.94
N GLY A 212 -1.96 -22.67 -19.97
CA GLY A 212 -3.31 -23.15 -20.26
C GLY A 212 -3.40 -23.82 -21.64
N ALA A 213 -2.77 -23.24 -22.66
CA ALA A 213 -2.68 -23.84 -24.00
C ALA A 213 -1.90 -25.15 -24.02
N MET A 214 -0.89 -25.31 -23.17
CA MET A 214 -0.11 -26.57 -23.08
C MET A 214 -0.78 -27.64 -22.22
N ALA A 215 -1.48 -27.20 -21.15
CA ALA A 215 -2.14 -28.13 -20.23
C ALA A 215 -3.45 -28.69 -20.78
N HIS A 216 -4.10 -28.03 -21.76
CA HIS A 216 -5.35 -28.45 -22.40
C HIS A 216 -6.44 -28.89 -21.40
N GLY A 217 -6.52 -28.23 -20.21
CA GLY A 217 -7.45 -28.60 -19.15
C GLY A 217 -7.11 -29.90 -18.39
N SER A 218 -5.93 -30.50 -18.63
CA SER A 218 -5.51 -31.72 -17.95
C SER A 218 -5.26 -31.46 -16.45
N GLN A 219 -5.76 -32.38 -15.61
CA GLN A 219 -5.46 -32.41 -14.18
C GLN A 219 -4.01 -32.80 -13.88
N THR A 220 -3.34 -33.45 -14.82
CA THR A 220 -1.94 -33.88 -14.75
C THR A 220 -1.14 -33.33 -15.93
N PRO A 221 -0.86 -32.02 -15.95
CA PRO A 221 -0.12 -31.42 -17.07
C PRO A 221 1.30 -31.97 -17.15
N GLY A 222 1.81 -32.06 -18.37
CA GLY A 222 3.16 -32.53 -18.62
C GLY A 222 4.25 -31.63 -18.00
N PRO A 223 5.48 -32.18 -17.81
CA PRO A 223 6.56 -31.46 -17.14
C PRO A 223 6.99 -30.16 -17.87
N ALA A 224 6.77 -30.08 -19.19
CA ALA A 224 7.03 -28.87 -19.96
C ALA A 224 6.09 -27.73 -19.56
N ALA A 225 4.78 -27.98 -19.39
CA ALA A 225 3.80 -27.01 -18.95
C ALA A 225 4.12 -26.50 -17.54
N LEU A 226 4.46 -27.40 -16.60
CA LEU A 226 4.87 -27.03 -15.24
C LEU A 226 6.11 -26.15 -15.23
N ARG A 227 7.10 -26.43 -16.10
CA ARG A 227 8.29 -25.57 -16.23
C ARG A 227 7.94 -24.19 -16.79
N VAL A 228 7.04 -24.10 -17.76
CA VAL A 228 6.55 -22.81 -18.28
C VAL A 228 5.87 -22.02 -17.15
N LEU A 229 4.98 -22.65 -16.38
CA LEU A 229 4.31 -21.99 -15.26
C LEU A 229 5.31 -21.48 -14.21
N GLY A 230 6.27 -22.29 -13.80
CA GLY A 230 7.26 -21.93 -12.78
C GLY A 230 8.24 -20.85 -13.24
N TRP A 231 8.95 -21.08 -14.34
CA TRP A 231 9.93 -20.12 -14.86
C TRP A 231 9.30 -18.87 -15.42
N GLY A 232 8.11 -18.96 -16.02
CA GLY A 232 7.37 -17.79 -16.49
C GLY A 232 6.93 -16.86 -15.34
N THR A 233 6.54 -17.43 -14.19
CA THR A 233 6.27 -16.63 -12.98
C THR A 233 7.53 -15.93 -12.48
N THR A 234 8.67 -16.63 -12.48
CA THR A 234 9.98 -16.04 -12.16
C THR A 234 10.38 -14.95 -13.16
N ALA A 235 10.08 -15.14 -14.46
CA ALA A 235 10.26 -14.11 -15.48
C ALA A 235 9.36 -12.88 -15.22
N GLY A 236 8.16 -13.08 -14.66
CA GLY A 236 7.31 -11.99 -14.20
C GLY A 236 7.97 -11.16 -13.09
N VAL A 237 8.64 -11.79 -12.13
CA VAL A 237 9.42 -11.09 -11.09
C VAL A 237 10.65 -10.41 -11.69
N ALA A 238 11.30 -11.03 -12.67
CA ALA A 238 12.38 -10.39 -13.42
C ALA A 238 11.88 -9.13 -14.16
N ALA A 239 10.70 -9.19 -14.77
CA ALA A 239 10.05 -8.05 -15.42
C ALA A 239 9.62 -6.94 -14.45
N LEU A 240 9.40 -7.27 -13.16
CA LEU A 240 9.18 -6.29 -12.10
C LEU A 240 10.46 -5.52 -11.76
N SER A 241 11.62 -6.20 -11.76
CA SER A 241 12.86 -5.71 -11.16
C SER A 241 13.89 -5.24 -12.19
N LEU A 242 14.15 -6.01 -13.24
CA LEU A 242 15.25 -5.74 -14.18
C LEU A 242 15.06 -4.49 -15.06
N PRO A 243 13.84 -4.15 -15.53
CA PRO A 243 13.65 -2.94 -16.33
C PRO A 243 14.04 -1.66 -15.60
N LEU A 244 14.05 -1.66 -14.24
CA LEU A 244 14.48 -0.52 -13.43
C LEU A 244 15.98 -0.21 -13.58
N VAL A 245 16.79 -1.15 -14.05
CA VAL A 245 18.23 -0.92 -14.31
C VAL A 245 18.42 0.16 -15.35
N TRP A 246 17.60 0.15 -16.41
CA TRP A 246 17.74 1.12 -17.51
C TRP A 246 17.56 2.60 -17.07
N PRO A 247 16.48 3.00 -16.36
CA PRO A 247 16.36 4.36 -15.89
C PRO A 247 17.42 4.74 -14.84
N VAL A 248 17.89 3.80 -14.01
CA VAL A 248 18.99 4.04 -13.06
C VAL A 248 20.29 4.33 -13.79
N THR A 249 20.63 3.57 -14.82
CA THR A 249 21.83 3.83 -15.64
C THR A 249 21.73 5.15 -16.41
N ARG A 250 20.52 5.54 -16.84
CA ARG A 250 20.25 6.84 -17.46
C ARG A 250 20.43 8.04 -16.51
N LEU A 251 20.36 7.84 -15.19
CA LEU A 251 20.73 8.84 -14.19
C LEU A 251 22.26 9.01 -14.06
N GLY A 252 23.06 8.23 -14.80
CA GLY A 252 24.51 8.20 -14.69
C GLY A 252 25.01 7.43 -13.47
N ILE A 253 24.14 6.67 -12.79
CA ILE A 253 24.47 5.86 -11.63
C ILE A 253 24.86 4.46 -12.10
N ARG A 254 26.13 4.11 -11.95
CA ARG A 254 26.65 2.78 -12.25
C ARG A 254 26.73 1.97 -10.96
N LEU A 255 25.74 1.13 -10.71
CA LEU A 255 25.70 0.27 -9.54
C LEU A 255 26.71 -0.88 -9.70
N ARG A 256 27.61 -1.00 -8.72
CA ARG A 256 28.52 -2.13 -8.58
C ARG A 256 28.20 -2.78 -7.24
N PRO A 257 27.71 -4.03 -7.19
CA PRO A 257 27.36 -4.68 -5.94
C PRO A 257 28.64 -4.95 -5.13
N VAL A 258 28.98 -4.04 -4.22
CA VAL A 258 30.10 -4.19 -3.30
C VAL A 258 29.52 -4.22 -1.89
N PRO A 259 29.67 -5.32 -1.12
CA PRO A 259 29.06 -5.45 0.20
C PRO A 259 29.82 -4.64 1.27
N ARG A 260 30.03 -3.36 1.00
CA ARG A 260 30.65 -2.40 1.92
C ARG A 260 29.66 -1.28 2.19
N LEU A 261 29.07 -1.29 3.36
CA LEU A 261 28.22 -0.21 3.86
C LEU A 261 28.97 0.48 5.00
N ASP A 262 28.98 1.81 4.99
CA ASP A 262 29.49 2.58 6.11
C ASP A 262 28.73 2.17 7.39
N ARG A 263 29.48 1.97 8.49
CA ARG A 263 28.92 1.56 9.79
C ARG A 263 27.82 2.52 10.28
N ALA A 264 27.96 3.81 10.02
CA ALA A 264 26.95 4.81 10.37
C ALA A 264 25.67 4.63 9.54
N VAL A 265 25.80 4.30 8.25
CA VAL A 265 24.68 4.01 7.34
C VAL A 265 23.99 2.70 7.74
N ALA A 266 24.78 1.65 8.01
CA ALA A 266 24.26 0.36 8.48
C ALA A 266 23.49 0.49 9.81
N GLY A 267 24.06 1.22 10.79
CA GLY A 267 23.40 1.47 12.08
C GLY A 267 22.10 2.29 11.95
N ARG A 268 22.04 3.22 10.99
CA ARG A 268 20.82 3.97 10.68
C ARG A 268 19.79 3.06 10.02
N ALA A 269 20.20 2.21 9.09
CA ALA A 269 19.33 1.23 8.43
C ALA A 269 18.66 0.29 9.43
N LEU A 270 19.43 -0.28 10.37
CA LEU A 270 18.93 -1.17 11.41
C LEU A 270 17.94 -0.47 12.36
N ARG A 271 18.21 0.80 12.72
CA ARG A 271 17.30 1.57 13.58
C ARG A 271 15.98 1.91 12.90
N LEU A 272 16.03 2.31 11.62
CA LEU A 272 14.83 2.64 10.83
C LEU A 272 14.01 1.38 10.53
N GLY A 273 14.66 0.27 10.18
CA GLY A 273 13.98 -0.99 9.85
C GLY A 273 13.41 -1.73 11.07
N GLY A 274 14.05 -1.62 12.24
CA GLY A 274 13.73 -2.47 13.40
C GLY A 274 12.33 -2.28 13.99
N ALA A 275 11.78 -1.07 13.93
CA ALA A 275 10.47 -0.78 14.55
C ALA A 275 9.29 -1.52 13.90
N GLY A 276 9.37 -1.81 12.59
CA GLY A 276 8.32 -2.52 11.85
C GLY A 276 8.45 -4.05 11.82
N VAL A 277 9.63 -4.58 12.12
CA VAL A 277 9.95 -6.01 11.95
C VAL A 277 9.01 -6.90 12.77
N VAL A 278 8.69 -6.54 14.02
CA VAL A 278 7.81 -7.34 14.87
C VAL A 278 6.43 -7.53 14.24
N THR A 279 5.85 -6.45 13.70
CA THR A 279 4.55 -6.51 13.03
C THR A 279 4.62 -7.37 11.77
N LEU A 280 5.68 -7.20 10.97
CA LEU A 280 5.88 -7.98 9.74
C LEU A 280 6.09 -9.47 10.04
N VAL A 281 6.89 -9.81 11.03
CA VAL A 281 7.08 -11.21 11.42
C VAL A 281 5.76 -11.82 11.89
N ALA A 282 4.99 -11.12 12.74
CA ALA A 282 3.68 -11.58 13.16
C ALA A 282 2.72 -11.78 11.97
N GLN A 283 2.73 -10.87 11.02
CA GLN A 283 1.97 -10.98 9.77
C GLN A 283 2.39 -12.21 8.95
N GLN A 284 3.69 -12.40 8.74
CA GLN A 284 4.17 -13.54 7.93
C GLN A 284 3.94 -14.88 8.63
N VAL A 285 4.06 -14.93 9.94
CA VAL A 285 3.65 -16.11 10.72
C VAL A 285 2.17 -16.41 10.52
N SER A 286 1.31 -15.40 10.60
CA SER A 286 -0.13 -15.55 10.34
C SER A 286 -0.41 -16.07 8.93
N VAL A 287 0.25 -15.51 7.91
CA VAL A 287 0.14 -15.95 6.51
C VAL A 287 0.53 -17.42 6.35
N LEU A 288 1.64 -17.85 6.96
CA LEU A 288 2.10 -19.26 6.91
C LEU A 288 1.14 -20.19 7.66
N VAL A 289 0.60 -19.77 8.80
CA VAL A 289 -0.40 -20.55 9.55
C VAL A 289 -1.67 -20.72 8.72
N VAL A 290 -2.20 -19.65 8.14
CA VAL A 290 -3.39 -19.70 7.27
C VAL A 290 -3.15 -20.59 6.05
N LEU A 291 -1.96 -20.52 5.44
CA LEU A 291 -1.57 -21.38 4.33
C LEU A 291 -1.53 -22.86 4.74
N ALA A 292 -0.95 -23.16 5.90
CA ALA A 292 -0.92 -24.51 6.44
C ALA A 292 -2.33 -25.03 6.77
N LEU A 293 -3.20 -24.20 7.35
CA LEU A 293 -4.60 -24.54 7.65
C LEU A 293 -5.42 -24.78 6.37
N ALA A 294 -5.25 -23.96 5.35
CA ALA A 294 -5.90 -24.15 4.06
C ALA A 294 -5.52 -25.46 3.37
N ARG A 295 -4.30 -25.95 3.63
CA ARG A 295 -3.85 -27.27 3.18
C ARG A 295 -4.36 -28.40 4.06
N TRP A 296 -4.30 -28.23 5.39
CA TRP A 296 -4.67 -29.27 6.34
C TRP A 296 -6.18 -29.54 6.35
N GLY A 297 -6.98 -28.50 6.43
CA GLY A 297 -8.43 -28.61 6.53
C GLY A 297 -9.14 -28.80 5.20
N GLY A 298 -8.49 -28.36 4.08
CA GLY A 298 -9.09 -28.34 2.75
C GLY A 298 -8.60 -29.41 1.79
N SER A 299 -9.15 -29.37 0.58
CA SER A 299 -8.72 -30.15 -0.59
C SER A 299 -7.48 -29.53 -1.25
N THR A 300 -6.91 -30.22 -2.27
CA THR A 300 -5.70 -29.79 -2.98
C THR A 300 -5.79 -28.41 -3.62
N GLY A 301 -6.99 -27.91 -3.94
CA GLY A 301 -7.24 -26.61 -4.56
C GLY A 301 -7.51 -25.47 -3.59
N THR A 302 -7.81 -25.75 -2.32
CA THR A 302 -8.30 -24.76 -1.33
C THR A 302 -7.37 -23.56 -1.15
N VAL A 303 -6.05 -23.75 -1.24
CA VAL A 303 -5.07 -22.64 -1.17
C VAL A 303 -5.22 -21.68 -2.35
N ALA A 304 -5.47 -22.18 -3.56
CA ALA A 304 -5.68 -21.33 -4.73
C ALA A 304 -7.01 -20.54 -4.60
N VAL A 305 -8.08 -21.21 -4.16
CA VAL A 305 -9.37 -20.57 -3.89
C VAL A 305 -9.22 -19.48 -2.82
N TYR A 306 -8.46 -19.74 -1.75
CA TYR A 306 -8.15 -18.73 -0.75
C TYR A 306 -7.46 -17.50 -1.36
N GLN A 307 -6.49 -17.69 -2.26
CA GLN A 307 -5.83 -16.56 -2.94
C GLN A 307 -6.79 -15.77 -3.84
N TYR A 308 -7.69 -16.45 -4.56
CA TYR A 308 -8.73 -15.78 -5.35
C TYR A 308 -9.71 -14.99 -4.46
N THR A 309 -10.10 -15.59 -3.33
CA THR A 309 -10.92 -14.93 -2.31
C THR A 309 -10.25 -13.68 -1.76
N GLN A 310 -8.97 -13.76 -1.42
CA GLN A 310 -8.17 -12.61 -0.97
C GLN A 310 -8.06 -11.51 -2.02
N ALA A 311 -7.93 -11.88 -3.30
CA ALA A 311 -7.88 -10.89 -4.39
C ALA A 311 -9.18 -10.07 -4.48
N VAL A 312 -10.34 -10.70 -4.29
CA VAL A 312 -11.64 -10.00 -4.23
C VAL A 312 -11.78 -9.20 -2.93
N TYR A 313 -11.41 -9.80 -1.80
CA TYR A 313 -11.48 -9.16 -0.47
C TYR A 313 -10.75 -7.82 -0.41
N VAL A 314 -9.57 -7.73 -1.01
CA VAL A 314 -8.74 -6.51 -0.97
C VAL A 314 -9.26 -5.40 -1.90
N LEU A 315 -10.09 -5.70 -2.90
CA LEU A 315 -10.54 -4.68 -3.87
C LEU A 315 -11.21 -3.45 -3.23
N PRO A 316 -12.22 -3.57 -2.35
CA PRO A 316 -12.84 -2.40 -1.74
C PRO A 316 -11.87 -1.57 -0.91
N TYR A 317 -10.95 -2.24 -0.20
CA TYR A 317 -9.88 -1.57 0.53
C TYR A 317 -8.98 -0.77 -0.39
N ALA A 318 -8.48 -1.40 -1.46
CA ALA A 318 -7.55 -0.81 -2.40
C ALA A 318 -8.15 0.35 -3.20
N VAL A 319 -9.44 0.27 -3.55
CA VAL A 319 -10.13 1.27 -4.38
C VAL A 319 -10.72 2.40 -3.54
N LEU A 320 -11.21 2.12 -2.34
CA LEU A 320 -11.94 3.10 -1.54
C LEU A 320 -11.10 3.65 -0.37
N VAL A 321 -10.49 2.76 0.44
CA VAL A 321 -9.83 3.15 1.69
C VAL A 321 -8.48 3.80 1.45
N VAL A 322 -7.63 3.18 0.62
CA VAL A 322 -6.26 3.64 0.40
C VAL A 322 -6.21 5.06 -0.19
N PRO A 323 -6.97 5.42 -1.24
CA PRO A 323 -6.93 6.77 -1.78
C PRO A 323 -7.35 7.83 -0.76
N VAL A 324 -8.41 7.55 0.03
CA VAL A 324 -8.89 8.49 1.05
C VAL A 324 -7.84 8.71 2.13
N ALA A 325 -7.26 7.64 2.66
CA ALA A 325 -6.24 7.72 3.69
C ALA A 325 -4.96 8.42 3.18
N THR A 326 -4.57 8.19 1.93
CA THR A 326 -3.39 8.80 1.32
C THR A 326 -3.56 10.31 1.13
N VAL A 327 -4.72 10.78 0.68
CA VAL A 327 -5.01 12.22 0.54
C VAL A 327 -5.05 12.93 1.90
N LEU A 328 -5.47 12.25 2.95
CA LEU A 328 -5.57 12.83 4.30
C LEU A 328 -4.23 12.85 5.06
N TYR A 329 -3.30 11.97 4.72
CA TYR A 329 -2.04 11.80 5.45
C TYR A 329 -1.13 13.04 5.49
N PRO A 330 -0.86 13.78 4.39
CA PRO A 330 -0.03 14.99 4.44
C PRO A 330 -0.61 16.07 5.36
N ARG A 331 -1.94 16.19 5.40
CA ARG A 331 -2.64 17.12 6.30
C ARG A 331 -2.46 16.75 7.77
N LEU A 332 -2.50 15.44 8.07
CA LEU A 332 -2.25 14.91 9.40
C LEU A 332 -0.78 15.14 9.81
N ALA A 333 0.17 14.83 8.95
CA ALA A 333 1.59 15.05 9.21
C ALA A 333 1.91 16.52 9.50
N ALA A 334 1.34 17.45 8.72
CA ALA A 334 1.49 18.88 8.93
C ALA A 334 0.84 19.34 10.25
N ALA A 335 -0.34 18.80 10.63
CA ALA A 335 -1.05 19.18 11.83
C ALA A 335 -0.34 18.75 13.13
N PHE A 336 0.44 17.65 13.08
CA PHE A 336 1.23 17.17 14.22
C PHE A 336 2.67 17.69 14.25
N GLY A 337 3.09 18.48 13.24
CA GLY A 337 4.39 19.17 13.24
C GLY A 337 5.61 18.24 13.10
N SER A 338 5.45 17.04 12.54
CA SER A 338 6.56 16.10 12.34
C SER A 338 7.29 16.38 11.04
N PRO A 339 8.53 16.93 11.07
CA PRO A 339 9.28 17.29 9.85
C PRO A 339 9.69 16.10 8.96
N GLY A 340 9.45 14.86 9.41
CA GLY A 340 9.83 13.62 8.74
C GLY A 340 8.67 12.67 8.41
N ALA A 341 7.47 12.92 8.89
CA ALA A 341 6.35 11.96 8.82
C ALA A 341 5.81 11.70 7.40
N GLY A 342 6.23 12.50 6.41
CA GLY A 342 5.92 12.25 4.99
C GLY A 342 6.90 11.31 4.29
N ARG A 343 8.01 10.92 4.95
CA ARG A 343 9.09 10.13 4.33
C ARG A 343 9.26 8.72 4.87
N ASP A 344 8.74 8.44 6.08
CA ASP A 344 9.14 7.25 6.83
C ASP A 344 7.96 6.44 7.37
N ALA A 345 6.85 6.28 6.64
CA ALA A 345 5.82 5.34 7.01
C ALA A 345 6.30 3.91 6.72
N PRO A 346 6.72 3.11 7.73
CA PRO A 346 7.08 1.71 7.50
C PRO A 346 5.82 0.90 7.28
N GLY A 347 5.82 0.12 6.21
CA GLY A 347 4.92 -1.03 6.11
C GLY A 347 3.68 -0.89 5.25
N SER A 348 3.75 -0.20 4.12
CA SER A 348 2.88 -0.50 2.98
C SER A 348 3.65 -1.24 1.88
N ALA A 349 4.60 -2.06 2.27
CA ALA A 349 5.35 -2.93 1.38
C ALA A 349 4.52 -4.15 0.93
N GLY A 350 3.30 -3.91 0.55
CA GLY A 350 2.41 -4.92 0.01
C GLY A 350 1.31 -4.26 -0.75
N ALA A 351 1.66 -3.48 -1.78
CA ALA A 351 0.83 -3.02 -2.87
C ALA A 351 0.63 -1.50 -3.05
N ASP A 352 0.93 -0.57 -2.11
CA ASP A 352 0.30 0.73 -2.24
C ASP A 352 1.10 2.00 -1.91
N ASP A 353 2.43 2.03 -1.99
CA ASP A 353 3.15 3.30 -1.80
C ASP A 353 3.69 3.88 -3.12
N ILE A 354 2.75 4.37 -3.95
CA ILE A 354 3.02 5.31 -5.04
C ILE A 354 2.04 6.47 -4.88
N GLY A 355 2.41 7.45 -4.10
CA GLY A 355 1.57 8.62 -3.90
C GLY A 355 2.36 9.83 -3.43
N ASP A 356 2.54 10.77 -4.34
CA ASP A 356 2.71 12.20 -4.20
C ASP A 356 3.46 12.78 -2.99
N THR A 357 4.65 13.31 -3.29
CA THR A 357 5.17 14.48 -2.62
C THR A 357 5.64 15.50 -3.66
N ASP A 358 4.74 16.33 -4.15
CA ASP A 358 5.04 17.62 -4.74
C ASP A 358 4.31 18.66 -3.91
N ASP A 359 5.03 19.39 -3.09
CA ASP A 359 5.03 20.82 -2.91
C ASP A 359 5.91 21.22 -1.72
N ALA A 360 7.05 21.80 -2.02
CA ALA A 360 7.73 22.75 -1.15
C ALA A 360 8.30 23.84 -2.06
N GLY A 361 7.43 24.77 -2.41
CA GLY A 361 7.79 26.06 -2.98
C GLY A 361 8.41 26.94 -1.93
N ASP A 362 9.55 27.41 -2.27
CA ASP A 362 10.30 28.59 -1.91
C ASP A 362 9.54 29.66 -1.08
N ALA A 363 10.12 30.04 0.08
CA ALA A 363 9.95 31.35 0.69
C ALA A 363 11.26 31.72 1.38
N GLY A 364 12.11 32.42 0.65
CA GLY A 364 13.16 33.25 1.23
C GLY A 364 12.56 34.51 1.84
N GLY A 365 13.13 35.00 2.92
CA GLY A 365 12.81 36.33 3.44
C GLY A 365 13.27 36.57 4.87
N ARG A 366 14.50 36.99 5.03
CA ARG A 366 15.06 38.00 5.95
C ARG A 366 14.33 38.35 7.25
N GLY A 367 15.13 38.38 8.33
CA GLY A 367 15.12 39.50 9.24
C GLY A 367 15.00 39.21 10.72
N GLY A 368 16.10 39.14 11.41
CA GLY A 368 16.47 40.05 12.50
C GLY A 368 15.78 39.86 13.86
N GLY A 369 16.64 39.70 14.89
CA GLY A 369 16.35 40.27 16.19
C GLY A 369 16.29 39.31 17.37
N THR A 370 17.42 38.99 17.93
CA THR A 370 17.80 38.96 19.37
C THR A 370 16.69 38.76 20.42
N SER A 371 16.78 37.72 21.19
CA SER A 371 17.09 37.83 22.64
C SER A 371 17.27 36.47 23.29
N GLU A 372 18.43 36.32 23.90
CA GLU A 372 18.80 35.23 24.80
C GLU A 372 17.84 35.18 26.00
N SER A 373 17.35 34.02 26.33
CA SER A 373 17.10 33.63 27.69
C SER A 373 17.57 32.20 27.89
N VAL A 374 18.74 32.10 28.49
CA VAL A 374 19.31 30.84 29.03
C VAL A 374 18.41 30.40 30.19
N GLY A 375 17.57 29.41 29.92
CA GLY A 375 16.86 28.65 30.93
C GLY A 375 17.52 27.27 31.06
N THR A 376 18.25 27.09 32.14
CA THR A 376 18.77 25.80 32.62
C THR A 376 17.60 24.88 32.92
N SER A 377 17.34 23.93 32.01
CA SER A 377 16.43 22.82 32.27
C SER A 377 17.27 21.55 32.52
N GLY A 378 17.14 21.03 33.76
CA GLY A 378 17.68 19.74 34.18
C GLY A 378 17.10 18.55 33.37
N PRO A 379 17.66 17.34 33.52
CA PRO A 379 17.29 16.19 32.71
C PRO A 379 15.84 15.78 32.98
N GLY A 380 14.94 16.23 32.09
CA GLY A 380 13.52 15.87 32.11
C GLY A 380 13.28 14.44 31.63
N ALA A 381 12.36 13.78 32.29
CA ALA A 381 11.87 12.43 32.00
C ALA A 381 11.46 12.23 30.54
N PRO A 382 11.64 11.03 29.94
CA PRO A 382 11.28 10.77 28.56
C PRO A 382 9.76 10.65 28.41
N GLY A 383 9.11 11.63 27.77
CA GLY A 383 7.70 11.50 27.41
C GLY A 383 6.84 12.75 27.24
N GLY A 384 7.37 13.97 27.40
CA GLY A 384 6.57 15.20 27.40
C GLY A 384 6.74 16.09 26.18
N GLY A 385 6.35 15.63 24.98
CA GLY A 385 6.12 16.57 23.86
C GLY A 385 4.89 17.44 24.10
N PRO A 386 4.81 18.67 23.53
CA PRO A 386 3.67 19.54 23.70
C PRO A 386 2.37 18.83 23.30
N ALA A 387 1.30 19.04 24.09
CA ALA A 387 0.00 18.41 23.84
C ALA A 387 -0.50 18.79 22.42
N PRO A 388 -1.00 17.82 21.64
CA PRO A 388 -1.50 18.08 20.28
C PRO A 388 -2.58 19.17 20.29
N SER A 389 -2.52 20.09 19.32
CA SER A 389 -3.50 21.16 19.20
C SER A 389 -4.91 20.60 19.01
N LEU A 390 -5.94 21.36 19.42
CA LEU A 390 -7.35 20.96 19.22
C LEU A 390 -7.65 20.69 17.74
N ARG A 391 -7.07 21.46 16.82
CA ARG A 391 -7.21 21.25 15.37
C ARG A 391 -6.62 19.92 14.91
N ALA A 392 -5.46 19.53 15.44
CA ALA A 392 -4.83 18.24 15.12
C ALA A 392 -5.67 17.06 15.62
N ARG A 393 -6.21 17.17 16.87
CA ARG A 393 -7.13 16.15 17.42
C ARG A 393 -8.40 16.03 16.59
N GLU A 394 -9.00 17.14 16.19
CA GLU A 394 -10.20 17.17 15.38
C GLU A 394 -9.94 16.58 13.98
N LEU A 395 -8.82 16.91 13.35
CA LEU A 395 -8.43 16.35 12.07
C LEU A 395 -8.21 14.82 12.16
N ALA A 396 -7.54 14.35 13.21
CA ALA A 396 -7.37 12.90 13.45
C ALA A 396 -8.72 12.20 13.66
N ALA A 397 -9.65 12.78 14.43
CA ALA A 397 -10.98 12.25 14.65
C ALA A 397 -11.79 12.16 13.36
N ARG A 398 -11.85 13.25 12.60
CA ARG A 398 -12.62 13.33 11.34
C ARG A 398 -12.01 12.44 10.26
N SER A 399 -10.68 12.40 10.12
CA SER A 399 -10.02 11.56 9.13
C SER A 399 -10.21 10.07 9.44
N THR A 400 -10.12 9.66 10.71
CA THR A 400 -10.39 8.28 11.13
C THR A 400 -11.86 7.92 10.93
N GLY A 401 -12.79 8.83 11.25
CA GLY A 401 -14.21 8.66 10.99
C GLY A 401 -14.53 8.50 9.49
N ALA A 402 -13.93 9.33 8.63
CA ALA A 402 -14.11 9.24 7.18
C ALA A 402 -13.62 7.90 6.62
N VAL A 403 -12.44 7.44 7.05
CA VAL A 403 -11.90 6.13 6.65
C VAL A 403 -12.78 5.00 7.19
N THR A 404 -13.29 5.10 8.41
CA THR A 404 -14.24 4.13 8.97
C THR A 404 -15.52 4.05 8.13
N ALA A 405 -16.11 5.18 7.76
CA ALA A 405 -17.32 5.23 6.94
C ALA A 405 -17.11 4.56 5.57
N VAL A 406 -15.98 4.88 4.92
CA VAL A 406 -15.60 4.29 3.62
C VAL A 406 -15.31 2.79 3.75
N ALA A 407 -14.68 2.36 4.85
CA ALA A 407 -14.42 0.95 5.11
C ALA A 407 -15.70 0.13 5.35
N VAL A 408 -16.65 0.69 6.10
CA VAL A 408 -17.98 0.07 6.31
C VAL A 408 -18.74 -0.04 4.99
N ALA A 409 -18.71 1.02 4.16
CA ALA A 409 -19.29 0.98 2.82
C ALA A 409 -18.63 -0.09 1.94
N GLY A 410 -17.30 -0.23 2.02
CA GLY A 410 -16.54 -1.28 1.34
C GLY A 410 -16.87 -2.69 1.83
N ALA A 411 -17.10 -2.87 3.15
CA ALA A 411 -17.52 -4.14 3.72
C ALA A 411 -18.94 -4.54 3.24
N GLY A 412 -19.85 -3.57 3.20
CA GLY A 412 -21.20 -3.79 2.63
C GLY A 412 -21.15 -4.13 1.14
N ALA A 413 -20.29 -3.44 0.38
CA ALA A 413 -20.08 -3.75 -1.04
C ALA A 413 -19.51 -5.16 -1.25
N LEU A 414 -18.56 -5.58 -0.39
CA LEU A 414 -18.01 -6.94 -0.42
C LEU A 414 -19.07 -7.99 -0.12
N LEU A 415 -19.91 -7.74 0.89
CA LEU A 415 -21.03 -8.60 1.22
C LEU A 415 -22.01 -8.73 0.04
N ALA A 416 -22.38 -7.60 -0.59
CA ALA A 416 -23.25 -7.58 -1.76
C ALA A 416 -22.66 -8.34 -2.96
N ALA A 417 -21.33 -8.24 -3.14
CA ALA A 417 -20.64 -8.87 -4.27
C ALA A 417 -20.30 -10.35 -4.07
N SER A 418 -20.43 -10.90 -2.85
CA SER A 418 -19.87 -12.22 -2.48
C SER A 418 -20.40 -13.36 -3.35
N ALA A 419 -21.73 -13.47 -3.52
CA ALA A 419 -22.34 -14.51 -4.35
C ALA A 419 -22.02 -14.34 -5.84
N GLY A 420 -22.01 -13.09 -6.34
CA GLY A 420 -21.65 -12.80 -7.72
C GLY A 420 -20.19 -13.09 -8.04
N ALA A 421 -19.28 -12.85 -7.08
CA ALA A 421 -17.88 -13.18 -7.22
C ALA A 421 -17.66 -14.70 -7.31
N GLU A 422 -18.26 -15.47 -6.40
CA GLU A 422 -18.18 -16.94 -6.45
C GLU A 422 -18.68 -17.49 -7.78
N ARG A 423 -19.82 -16.99 -8.29
CA ARG A 423 -20.36 -17.40 -9.59
C ARG A 423 -19.47 -17.03 -10.77
N LEU A 424 -18.91 -15.82 -10.76
CA LEU A 424 -17.98 -15.41 -11.81
C LEU A 424 -16.76 -16.33 -11.85
N PHE A 425 -16.19 -16.62 -10.69
CA PHE A 425 -15.03 -17.50 -10.60
C PHE A 425 -15.38 -18.96 -10.83
N SER A 426 -16.61 -19.41 -10.50
CA SER A 426 -17.07 -20.80 -10.76
C SER A 426 -17.21 -21.11 -12.25
N LEU A 427 -17.32 -20.10 -13.12
CA LEU A 427 -17.20 -20.28 -14.57
C LEU A 427 -15.79 -20.66 -15.02
N LEU A 428 -14.78 -20.39 -14.18
CA LEU A 428 -13.36 -20.52 -14.51
C LEU A 428 -12.71 -21.69 -13.76
N ALA A 429 -13.10 -21.91 -12.51
CA ALA A 429 -12.55 -22.96 -11.64
C ALA A 429 -13.56 -23.35 -10.57
N ASP A 430 -13.38 -24.51 -9.93
CA ASP A 430 -14.17 -24.87 -8.75
C ASP A 430 -13.70 -24.02 -7.55
N VAL A 431 -14.52 -23.06 -7.16
CA VAL A 431 -14.25 -22.12 -6.07
C VAL A 431 -15.31 -22.20 -4.97
N THR A 432 -15.93 -23.36 -4.81
CA THR A 432 -16.97 -23.60 -3.80
C THR A 432 -16.54 -23.10 -2.42
N GLY A 433 -17.41 -22.31 -1.77
CA GLY A 433 -17.17 -21.70 -0.46
C GLY A 433 -16.51 -20.31 -0.49
N MET A 434 -16.13 -19.81 -1.68
CA MET A 434 -15.57 -18.46 -1.82
C MET A 434 -16.50 -17.37 -1.33
N GLY A 435 -17.81 -17.44 -1.67
CA GLY A 435 -18.82 -16.48 -1.27
C GLY A 435 -19.01 -16.43 0.24
N ALA A 436 -19.13 -17.60 0.88
CA ALA A 436 -19.23 -17.71 2.33
C ALA A 436 -17.99 -17.14 3.04
N ALA A 437 -16.80 -17.42 2.51
CA ALA A 437 -15.55 -16.84 3.02
C ALA A 437 -15.51 -15.31 2.88
N LEU A 438 -15.96 -14.74 1.76
CA LEU A 438 -16.06 -13.29 1.56
C LEU A 438 -17.02 -12.63 2.55
N VAL A 439 -18.17 -13.27 2.81
CA VAL A 439 -19.12 -12.81 3.84
C VAL A 439 -18.46 -12.81 5.21
N ALA A 440 -17.77 -13.90 5.57
CA ALA A 440 -17.06 -14.01 6.84
C ALA A 440 -15.91 -12.99 6.98
N MET A 441 -15.23 -12.66 5.88
CA MET A 441 -14.13 -11.69 5.86
C MET A 441 -14.62 -10.23 5.86
N ALA A 442 -15.85 -9.93 5.44
CA ALA A 442 -16.34 -8.57 5.24
C ALA A 442 -16.19 -7.67 6.49
N PRO A 443 -16.54 -8.09 7.72
CA PRO A 443 -16.32 -7.28 8.92
C PRO A 443 -14.86 -6.95 9.16
N GLY A 444 -13.95 -7.88 8.86
CA GLY A 444 -12.51 -7.72 8.99
C GLY A 444 -11.93 -6.58 8.15
N LEU A 445 -12.58 -6.22 7.04
CA LEU A 445 -12.17 -5.10 6.18
C LEU A 445 -12.17 -3.78 6.95
N VAL A 446 -13.14 -3.58 7.84
CA VAL A 446 -13.23 -2.37 8.67
C VAL A 446 -12.05 -2.30 9.64
N GLY A 447 -11.76 -3.41 10.31
CA GLY A 447 -10.59 -3.51 11.19
C GLY A 447 -9.28 -3.27 10.43
N TYR A 448 -9.13 -3.86 9.25
CA TYR A 448 -7.94 -3.70 8.40
C TYR A 448 -7.75 -2.23 7.95
N ALA A 449 -8.83 -1.55 7.59
CA ALA A 449 -8.80 -0.13 7.25
C ALA A 449 -8.42 0.75 8.45
N LEU A 450 -8.90 0.41 9.66
CA LEU A 450 -8.53 1.09 10.90
C LEU A 450 -7.06 0.87 11.24
N VAL A 451 -6.52 -0.34 11.05
CA VAL A 451 -5.08 -0.61 11.18
C VAL A 451 -4.29 0.34 10.29
N TYR A 452 -4.65 0.45 9.02
CA TYR A 452 -3.95 1.30 8.07
C TYR A 452 -4.01 2.80 8.45
N GLN A 453 -5.19 3.31 8.79
CA GLN A 453 -5.39 4.74 9.09
C GLN A 453 -4.81 5.13 10.45
N VAL A 454 -5.12 4.39 11.52
CA VAL A 454 -4.71 4.76 12.88
C VAL A 454 -3.20 4.62 13.07
N THR A 455 -2.59 3.61 12.43
CA THR A 455 -1.12 3.47 12.43
C THR A 455 -0.46 4.72 11.81
N ARG A 456 -0.98 5.25 10.71
CA ARG A 456 -0.48 6.50 10.09
C ARG A 456 -0.65 7.71 11.02
N VAL A 457 -1.78 7.83 11.72
CA VAL A 457 -1.99 8.91 12.71
C VAL A 457 -0.97 8.79 13.85
N LEU A 458 -0.75 7.58 14.37
CA LEU A 458 0.22 7.34 15.45
C LEU A 458 1.67 7.58 14.99
N PHE A 459 2.01 7.26 13.75
CA PHE A 459 3.32 7.59 13.17
C PHE A 459 3.52 9.10 13.00
N ALA A 460 2.49 9.85 12.60
CA ALA A 460 2.55 11.30 12.54
C ALA A 460 2.81 11.95 13.91
N MET A 461 2.53 11.23 15.00
CA MET A 461 2.78 11.64 16.39
C MET A 461 4.06 11.04 17.00
N ASP A 462 4.87 10.33 16.20
CA ASP A 462 6.07 9.60 16.65
C ASP A 462 5.79 8.54 17.75
N ARG A 463 4.60 7.94 17.73
CA ARG A 463 4.14 6.90 18.69
C ARG A 463 3.98 5.54 18.02
N SER A 464 5.00 5.10 17.29
CA SER A 464 4.98 3.88 16.47
C SER A 464 4.93 2.58 17.27
N ARG A 465 5.54 2.53 18.48
CA ARG A 465 5.66 1.28 19.26
C ARG A 465 4.31 0.68 19.66
N GLY A 466 3.39 1.51 20.17
CA GLY A 466 2.05 1.05 20.55
C GLY A 466 1.25 0.50 19.36
N ALA A 467 1.37 1.17 18.21
CA ALA A 467 0.75 0.72 16.97
C ALA A 467 1.30 -0.65 16.53
N ALA A 468 2.62 -0.83 16.54
CA ALA A 468 3.26 -2.06 16.12
C ALA A 468 2.85 -3.27 16.99
N VAL A 469 2.82 -3.12 18.32
CA VAL A 469 2.43 -4.19 19.23
C VAL A 469 0.98 -4.61 19.01
N VAL A 470 0.05 -3.65 18.96
CA VAL A 470 -1.38 -3.95 18.75
C VAL A 470 -1.64 -4.60 17.39
N THR A 471 -0.97 -4.13 16.34
CA THR A 471 -1.08 -4.75 15.02
C THR A 471 -0.50 -6.17 15.00
N ALA A 472 0.63 -6.40 15.66
CA ALA A 472 1.21 -7.74 15.78
C ALA A 472 0.27 -8.70 16.54
N VAL A 473 -0.34 -8.26 17.65
CA VAL A 473 -1.35 -9.05 18.38
C VAL A 473 -2.53 -9.36 17.46
N GLY A 474 -3.02 -8.39 16.67
CA GLY A 474 -4.08 -8.63 15.70
C GLY A 474 -3.75 -9.75 14.71
N TRP A 475 -2.54 -9.76 14.15
CA TRP A 475 -2.09 -10.83 13.25
C TRP A 475 -2.00 -12.19 13.95
N LEU A 476 -1.54 -12.24 15.19
CA LEU A 476 -1.54 -13.48 15.97
C LEU A 476 -2.96 -13.98 16.27
N VAL A 477 -3.90 -13.07 16.49
CA VAL A 477 -5.33 -13.41 16.64
C VAL A 477 -5.91 -13.92 15.32
N VAL A 478 -5.47 -13.38 14.15
CA VAL A 478 -5.84 -13.99 12.84
C VAL A 478 -5.37 -15.43 12.79
N ALA A 479 -4.12 -15.73 13.14
CA ALA A 479 -3.59 -17.09 13.13
C ALA A 479 -4.36 -18.02 14.08
N GLY A 480 -4.52 -17.61 15.34
CA GLY A 480 -5.22 -18.41 16.37
C GLY A 480 -6.72 -18.56 16.08
N GLY A 481 -7.38 -17.48 15.62
CA GLY A 481 -8.79 -17.49 15.23
C GLY A 481 -9.05 -18.37 14.01
N SER A 482 -8.15 -18.32 13.01
CA SER A 482 -8.23 -19.23 11.86
C SER A 482 -8.02 -20.69 12.26
N TRP A 483 -7.05 -20.95 13.15
CA TRP A 483 -6.84 -22.31 13.67
C TRP A 483 -8.08 -22.83 14.42
N ALA A 484 -8.66 -22.03 15.30
CA ALA A 484 -9.87 -22.39 16.02
C ALA A 484 -11.07 -22.56 15.08
N GLY A 485 -11.26 -21.64 14.11
CA GLY A 485 -12.35 -21.69 13.13
C GLY A 485 -12.27 -22.93 12.23
N VAL A 486 -11.10 -23.23 11.69
CA VAL A 486 -10.91 -24.43 10.84
C VAL A 486 -11.08 -25.70 11.68
N GLY A 487 -10.50 -25.74 12.89
CA GLY A 487 -10.64 -26.92 13.78
C GLY A 487 -12.07 -27.18 14.26
N ALA A 488 -12.92 -26.14 14.32
CA ALA A 488 -14.32 -26.28 14.71
C ALA A 488 -15.27 -26.59 13.55
N LEU A 489 -14.93 -26.20 12.31
CA LEU A 489 -15.84 -26.26 11.16
C LEU A 489 -15.45 -27.31 10.12
N SER A 490 -14.17 -27.72 10.06
CA SER A 490 -13.68 -28.65 9.05
C SER A 490 -13.19 -29.95 9.68
N ASP A 491 -13.77 -31.06 9.22
CA ASP A 491 -13.31 -32.43 9.59
C ASP A 491 -12.14 -32.92 8.71
N GLY A 492 -11.54 -32.01 7.94
CA GLY A 492 -10.48 -32.30 6.96
C GLY A 492 -11.05 -32.63 5.58
N GLY A 493 -10.45 -32.02 4.54
CA GLY A 493 -10.87 -32.19 3.14
C GLY A 493 -12.04 -31.30 2.69
N ASP A 494 -12.72 -30.61 3.61
CA ASP A 494 -13.77 -29.65 3.27
C ASP A 494 -13.18 -28.25 3.03
N GLY A 495 -13.00 -27.91 1.75
CA GLY A 495 -12.50 -26.62 1.34
C GLY A 495 -13.39 -25.45 1.73
N ALA A 496 -14.72 -25.60 1.65
CA ALA A 496 -15.67 -24.53 1.94
C ALA A 496 -15.71 -24.21 3.45
N ALA A 497 -15.77 -25.22 4.30
CA ALA A 497 -15.69 -25.06 5.75
C ALA A 497 -14.34 -24.48 6.19
N THR A 498 -13.25 -24.91 5.57
CA THR A 498 -11.91 -24.36 5.82
C THR A 498 -11.80 -22.88 5.44
N LEU A 499 -12.31 -22.49 4.27
CA LEU A 499 -12.32 -21.08 3.82
C LEU A 499 -13.17 -20.22 4.76
N LEU A 500 -14.33 -20.73 5.22
CA LEU A 500 -15.17 -20.05 6.19
C LEU A 500 -14.45 -19.86 7.53
N GLY A 501 -13.80 -20.90 8.07
CA GLY A 501 -13.05 -20.83 9.30
C GLY A 501 -11.89 -19.83 9.24
N VAL A 502 -11.13 -19.82 8.14
CA VAL A 502 -10.08 -18.83 7.87
C VAL A 502 -10.67 -17.42 7.77
N GLY A 503 -11.81 -17.25 7.09
CA GLY A 503 -12.49 -15.97 6.95
C GLY A 503 -12.92 -15.36 8.28
N LEU A 504 -13.48 -16.18 9.17
CA LEU A 504 -13.86 -15.79 10.54
C LEU A 504 -12.62 -15.40 11.37
N GLY A 505 -11.54 -16.17 11.29
CA GLY A 505 -10.28 -15.85 11.95
C GLY A 505 -9.67 -14.53 11.46
N GLN A 506 -9.68 -14.30 10.14
CA GLN A 506 -9.24 -13.05 9.51
C GLN A 506 -10.04 -11.85 10.05
N SER A 507 -11.37 -11.95 10.07
CA SER A 507 -12.24 -10.89 10.59
C SER A 507 -11.99 -10.61 12.06
N THR A 508 -11.97 -11.67 12.89
CA THR A 508 -11.76 -11.54 14.32
C THR A 508 -10.43 -10.83 14.63
N GLY A 509 -9.34 -11.28 14.00
CA GLY A 509 -8.02 -10.68 14.24
C GLY A 509 -7.92 -9.23 13.77
N MET A 510 -8.48 -8.89 12.60
CA MET A 510 -8.47 -7.51 12.10
C MET A 510 -9.38 -6.60 12.96
N MET A 511 -10.53 -7.08 13.42
CA MET A 511 -11.40 -6.31 14.33
C MET A 511 -10.71 -6.05 15.68
N VAL A 512 -10.03 -7.04 16.24
CA VAL A 512 -9.23 -6.89 17.47
C VAL A 512 -8.12 -5.86 17.28
N ALA A 513 -7.39 -5.92 16.16
CA ALA A 513 -6.35 -4.95 15.83
C ALA A 513 -6.93 -3.54 15.69
N GLY A 514 -8.01 -3.38 14.92
CA GLY A 514 -8.67 -2.10 14.70
C GLY A 514 -9.21 -1.47 16.00
N ALA A 515 -9.91 -2.25 16.81
CA ALA A 515 -10.44 -1.81 18.11
C ALA A 515 -9.30 -1.46 19.09
N GLY A 516 -8.26 -2.28 19.14
CA GLY A 516 -7.08 -2.03 19.97
C GLY A 516 -6.36 -0.73 19.58
N LEU A 517 -6.22 -0.47 18.28
CA LEU A 517 -5.62 0.79 17.78
C LEU A 517 -6.50 2.01 18.06
N LEU A 518 -7.82 1.90 17.95
CA LEU A 518 -8.74 2.96 18.37
C LEU A 518 -8.62 3.24 19.87
N ALA A 519 -8.48 2.20 20.70
CA ALA A 519 -8.25 2.37 22.14
C ALA A 519 -6.90 3.07 22.42
N VAL A 520 -5.83 2.74 21.70
CA VAL A 520 -4.54 3.45 21.81
C VAL A 520 -4.72 4.90 21.38
N LEU A 521 -5.40 5.17 20.29
CA LEU A 521 -5.66 6.52 19.80
C LEU A 521 -6.46 7.35 20.84
N ALA A 522 -7.47 6.74 21.46
CA ALA A 522 -8.27 7.38 22.51
C ALA A 522 -7.46 7.69 23.76
N ARG A 523 -6.53 6.81 24.16
CA ARG A 523 -5.63 7.06 25.29
C ARG A 523 -4.67 8.21 25.01
N VAL A 524 -4.25 8.38 23.76
CA VAL A 524 -3.28 9.41 23.37
C VAL A 524 -3.94 10.77 23.14
N LEU A 525 -5.10 10.81 22.47
CA LEU A 525 -5.77 12.06 22.04
C LEU A 525 -7.02 12.39 22.88
N GLY A 526 -7.45 11.47 23.76
CA GLY A 526 -8.70 11.60 24.50
C GLY A 526 -9.87 10.91 23.83
N GLY A 527 -10.86 10.45 24.62
CA GLY A 527 -12.00 9.64 24.12
C GLY A 527 -12.86 10.33 23.05
N GLY A 528 -12.91 11.65 23.02
CA GLY A 528 -13.68 12.41 22.02
C GLY A 528 -13.25 12.16 20.57
N VAL A 529 -12.02 11.66 20.35
CA VAL A 529 -11.51 11.34 19.00
C VAL A 529 -12.27 10.17 18.34
N LEU A 530 -12.92 9.32 19.13
CA LEU A 530 -13.66 8.14 18.63
C LEU A 530 -15.05 8.50 18.09
N GLY A 531 -15.62 9.65 18.49
CA GLY A 531 -17.00 10.01 18.16
C GLY A 531 -17.39 9.84 16.70
N PRO A 532 -16.63 10.39 15.72
CA PRO A 532 -16.93 10.23 14.30
C PRO A 532 -16.87 8.77 13.82
N SER A 533 -15.89 7.99 14.29
CA SER A 533 -15.75 6.58 13.93
C SER A 533 -16.87 5.72 14.51
N LEU A 534 -17.25 5.94 15.77
CA LEU A 534 -18.35 5.22 16.41
C LEU A 534 -19.70 5.53 15.74
N ARG A 535 -19.95 6.79 15.36
CA ARG A 535 -21.16 7.18 14.61
C ARG A 535 -21.18 6.53 13.22
N ALA A 536 -20.05 6.53 12.52
CA ALA A 536 -19.93 5.86 11.22
C ALA A 536 -20.19 4.35 11.34
N LEU A 537 -19.73 3.70 12.41
CA LEU A 537 -20.03 2.29 12.68
C LEU A 537 -21.50 2.08 13.07
N ALA A 538 -22.05 2.87 13.99
CA ALA A 538 -23.40 2.69 14.51
C ALA A 538 -24.46 2.85 13.43
N VAL A 539 -24.28 3.77 12.50
CA VAL A 539 -25.22 4.02 11.39
C VAL A 539 -24.85 3.17 10.17
N GLY A 540 -23.58 3.19 9.79
CA GLY A 540 -23.12 2.57 8.55
C GLY A 540 -23.17 1.04 8.59
N ALA A 541 -22.76 0.39 9.71
CA ALA A 541 -22.67 -1.06 9.75
C ALA A 541 -24.03 -1.77 9.59
N PRO A 542 -25.13 -1.39 10.28
CA PRO A 542 -26.41 -2.01 10.06
C PRO A 542 -26.96 -1.74 8.65
N VAL A 543 -26.78 -0.54 8.10
CA VAL A 543 -27.18 -0.22 6.72
C VAL A 543 -26.39 -1.06 5.72
N ALA A 544 -25.07 -1.13 5.86
CA ALA A 544 -24.20 -1.93 5.00
C ALA A 544 -24.56 -3.42 5.05
N ALA A 545 -24.83 -3.95 6.25
CA ALA A 545 -25.23 -5.33 6.44
C ALA A 545 -26.63 -5.60 5.82
N ALA A 546 -27.62 -4.77 6.10
CA ALA A 546 -28.98 -4.96 5.60
C ALA A 546 -29.04 -4.84 4.07
N VAL A 547 -28.50 -3.76 3.50
CA VAL A 547 -28.51 -3.53 2.05
C VAL A 547 -27.63 -4.57 1.34
N GLY A 548 -26.42 -4.81 1.86
CA GLY A 548 -25.48 -5.77 1.28
C GLY A 548 -26.04 -7.19 1.26
N TRP A 549 -26.70 -7.62 2.35
CA TRP A 549 -27.33 -8.93 2.44
C TRP A 549 -28.50 -9.08 1.44
N ASN A 550 -29.38 -8.09 1.36
CA ASN A 550 -30.51 -8.11 0.42
C ASN A 550 -30.02 -8.11 -1.04
N VAL A 551 -28.99 -7.34 -1.36
CA VAL A 551 -28.38 -7.35 -2.69
C VAL A 551 -27.73 -8.70 -2.98
N CYS A 552 -27.00 -9.28 -2.03
CA CYS A 552 -26.42 -10.62 -2.16
C CYS A 552 -27.49 -11.67 -2.42
N TRP A 553 -28.58 -11.65 -1.66
CA TRP A 553 -29.72 -12.55 -1.84
C TRP A 553 -30.39 -12.38 -3.23
N LEU A 554 -30.66 -11.13 -3.64
CA LEU A 554 -31.25 -10.82 -4.94
C LEU A 554 -30.37 -11.27 -6.11
N THR A 555 -29.09 -10.97 -6.05
CA THR A 555 -28.11 -11.35 -7.09
C THR A 555 -27.92 -12.87 -7.13
N ASN A 556 -28.05 -13.53 -5.97
CA ASN A 556 -28.06 -14.97 -5.89
C ASN A 556 -29.30 -15.56 -6.60
N ALA A 557 -30.48 -14.98 -6.41
CA ALA A 557 -31.71 -15.38 -7.09
C ALA A 557 -31.64 -15.15 -8.61
N LEU A 558 -31.19 -13.98 -9.06
CA LEU A 558 -31.04 -13.62 -10.48
C LEU A 558 -30.02 -14.51 -11.23
N GLY A 559 -28.96 -14.91 -10.56
CA GLY A 559 -27.92 -15.75 -11.16
C GLY A 559 -28.16 -17.26 -11.04
N SER A 560 -29.27 -17.73 -10.48
CA SER A 560 -29.55 -19.16 -10.24
C SER A 560 -29.97 -19.94 -11.48
N GLY A 561 -30.16 -19.27 -12.62
CA GLY A 561 -30.49 -19.93 -13.89
C GLY A 561 -29.32 -20.77 -14.42
N PRO A 562 -29.59 -21.80 -15.25
CA PRO A 562 -28.56 -22.61 -15.86
C PRO A 562 -27.77 -21.83 -16.94
N GLY A 563 -26.45 -22.00 -16.96
CA GLY A 563 -25.55 -21.51 -18.01
C GLY A 563 -24.77 -20.25 -17.68
N ALA A 564 -23.75 -19.96 -18.50
CA ALA A 564 -22.82 -18.84 -18.31
C ALA A 564 -23.50 -17.46 -18.35
N GLY A 565 -24.60 -17.34 -19.12
CA GLY A 565 -25.35 -16.08 -19.24
C GLY A 565 -25.96 -15.63 -17.91
N SER A 566 -26.58 -16.54 -17.15
CA SER A 566 -27.16 -16.25 -15.83
C SER A 566 -26.07 -15.91 -14.80
N ALA A 567 -24.93 -16.61 -14.83
CA ALA A 567 -23.80 -16.32 -13.96
C ALA A 567 -23.20 -14.93 -14.23
N LEU A 568 -23.06 -14.54 -15.51
CA LEU A 568 -22.57 -13.21 -15.90
C LEU A 568 -23.59 -12.11 -15.52
N LEU A 569 -24.89 -12.35 -15.71
CA LEU A 569 -25.93 -11.41 -15.26
C LEU A 569 -25.91 -11.25 -13.73
N GLY A 570 -25.79 -12.37 -12.99
CA GLY A 570 -25.68 -12.33 -11.53
C GLY A 570 -24.42 -11.59 -11.07
N ALA A 571 -23.28 -11.80 -11.72
CA ALA A 571 -22.03 -11.10 -11.41
C ALA A 571 -22.11 -9.59 -11.72
N GLY A 572 -22.71 -9.22 -12.87
CA GLY A 572 -22.95 -7.82 -13.23
C GLY A 572 -23.90 -7.12 -12.26
N ALA A 573 -25.01 -7.78 -11.89
CA ALA A 573 -25.94 -7.29 -10.88
C ALA A 573 -25.28 -7.14 -9.50
N ALA A 574 -24.40 -8.09 -9.13
CA ALA A 574 -23.65 -8.02 -7.89
C ALA A 574 -22.67 -6.85 -7.87
N ALA A 575 -21.96 -6.58 -8.97
CA ALA A 575 -21.07 -5.43 -9.09
C ALA A 575 -21.82 -4.11 -8.99
N ALA A 576 -22.94 -3.96 -9.71
CA ALA A 576 -23.80 -2.78 -9.63
C ALA A 576 -24.40 -2.61 -8.22
N GLY A 577 -24.88 -3.71 -7.62
CA GLY A 577 -25.42 -3.74 -6.27
C GLY A 577 -24.38 -3.42 -5.20
N ALA A 578 -23.13 -3.84 -5.37
CA ALA A 578 -22.03 -3.47 -4.49
C ALA A 578 -21.77 -1.95 -4.50
N LEU A 579 -21.74 -1.33 -5.68
CA LEU A 579 -21.62 0.12 -5.82
C LEU A 579 -22.82 0.84 -5.18
N GLY A 580 -24.05 0.34 -5.42
CA GLY A 580 -25.27 0.85 -4.79
C GLY A 580 -25.21 0.76 -3.27
N THR A 581 -24.81 -0.39 -2.73
CA THR A 581 -24.66 -0.60 -1.28
C THR A 581 -23.67 0.38 -0.68
N ALA A 582 -22.50 0.57 -1.32
CA ALA A 582 -21.51 1.54 -0.88
C ALA A 582 -22.09 2.97 -0.88
N GLY A 583 -22.80 3.35 -1.96
CA GLY A 583 -23.43 4.67 -2.08
C GLY A 583 -24.49 4.91 -1.01
N VAL A 584 -25.40 3.95 -0.77
CA VAL A 584 -26.44 4.05 0.26
C VAL A 584 -25.82 4.16 1.64
N THR A 585 -24.81 3.33 1.95
CA THR A 585 -24.11 3.36 3.25
C THR A 585 -23.44 4.71 3.50
N LEU A 586 -22.69 5.23 2.52
CA LEU A 586 -22.06 6.55 2.63
C LEU A 586 -23.10 7.67 2.73
N GLY A 587 -24.19 7.56 1.99
CA GLY A 587 -25.34 8.48 2.07
C GLY A 587 -25.95 8.51 3.47
N ALA A 588 -26.23 7.35 4.06
CA ALA A 588 -26.77 7.23 5.41
C ALA A 588 -25.83 7.84 6.47
N VAL A 589 -24.52 7.55 6.39
CA VAL A 589 -23.53 8.15 7.29
C VAL A 589 -23.46 9.67 7.11
N ASN A 590 -23.51 10.18 5.87
CA ASN A 590 -23.47 11.60 5.58
C ASN A 590 -24.72 12.35 6.06
N LEU A 591 -25.89 11.72 6.01
CA LEU A 591 -27.13 12.29 6.53
C LEU A 591 -27.10 12.43 8.07
N CYS A 592 -26.50 11.44 8.75
CA CYS A 592 -26.38 11.48 10.21
C CYS A 592 -25.23 12.36 10.71
N ASP A 593 -24.12 12.42 9.97
CA ASP A 593 -22.95 13.25 10.31
C ASP A 593 -22.24 13.78 9.05
N PRO A 594 -22.69 14.93 8.52
CA PRO A 594 -22.07 15.54 7.35
C PRO A 594 -20.61 15.94 7.56
N THR A 595 -20.16 16.04 8.80
CA THR A 595 -18.77 16.45 9.12
C THR A 595 -17.75 15.34 8.82
N VAL A 596 -18.17 14.08 8.86
CA VAL A 596 -17.34 12.90 8.60
C VAL A 596 -16.86 12.90 7.15
N LEU A 597 -17.77 13.07 6.19
CA LEU A 597 -17.44 13.09 4.76
C LEU A 597 -17.10 14.49 4.24
N GLY A 598 -17.35 15.53 5.02
CA GLY A 598 -17.06 16.92 4.63
C GLY A 598 -15.59 17.21 4.33
N LEU A 599 -14.66 16.39 4.84
CA LEU A 599 -13.22 16.45 4.49
C LEU A 599 -12.97 16.01 3.04
N LEU A 600 -13.81 15.16 2.47
CA LEU A 600 -13.67 14.62 1.13
C LEU A 600 -14.37 15.51 0.09
N THR A 601 -15.42 16.25 0.48
CA THR A 601 -16.28 17.04 -0.43
C THR A 601 -15.88 18.51 -0.51
N ARG A 602 -15.16 19.06 0.48
CA ARG A 602 -14.67 20.44 0.44
C ARG A 602 -13.52 20.57 -0.57
N ARG A 603 -13.84 20.69 -1.84
CA ARG A 603 -12.99 21.37 -2.84
C ARG A 603 -12.64 22.75 -2.26
N GLY A 604 -11.35 23.10 -2.25
CA GLY A 604 -10.81 24.33 -1.67
C GLY A 604 -11.63 25.57 -2.05
N ARG A 605 -12.52 25.95 -1.17
CA ARG A 605 -12.98 27.32 -1.07
C ARG A 605 -11.88 28.07 -0.32
N THR A 606 -10.80 28.39 -1.04
CA THR A 606 -9.91 29.46 -0.67
C THR A 606 -10.77 30.71 -0.51
N GLY A 607 -10.72 31.28 0.68
CA GLY A 607 -11.47 32.49 1.01
C GLY A 607 -11.03 33.67 0.15
N THR A 608 -11.85 33.96 -0.84
CA THR A 608 -11.93 35.27 -1.49
C THR A 608 -13.42 35.58 -1.53
N GLY A 609 -13.92 36.24 -0.49
CA GLY A 609 -15.31 36.66 -0.50
C GLY A 609 -15.91 36.93 0.87
N ALA A 610 -15.19 37.63 1.76
CA ALA A 610 -15.79 38.19 2.95
C ALA A 610 -15.03 39.46 3.35
N SER A 611 -15.10 40.50 2.53
CA SER A 611 -14.84 41.87 2.95
C SER A 611 -15.25 42.81 1.81
N SER A 612 -16.53 43.06 1.64
CA SER A 612 -17.08 44.31 1.10
C SER A 612 -18.61 44.21 1.02
N LYS A 613 -19.27 44.15 2.16
CA LYS A 613 -20.65 44.64 2.32
C LYS A 613 -20.84 45.02 3.77
N GLY A 614 -20.78 46.33 4.00
CA GLY A 614 -21.16 46.89 5.30
C GLY A 614 -20.44 48.17 5.65
N ARG A 615 -20.67 49.25 4.89
CA ARG A 615 -20.76 50.64 5.36
C ARG A 615 -20.93 51.58 4.17
N ALA A 616 -22.14 51.63 3.67
CA ALA A 616 -22.67 52.81 2.98
C ALA A 616 -23.96 53.15 3.71
N GLY A 617 -23.93 54.20 4.49
CA GLY A 617 -25.10 54.67 5.23
C GLY A 617 -24.72 55.79 6.19
N GLY A 618 -24.85 57.04 5.76
CA GLY A 618 -25.11 58.13 6.68
C GLY A 618 -23.97 59.13 6.90
N ALA A 619 -23.91 60.14 6.08
CA ALA A 619 -23.67 61.52 6.51
C ALA A 619 -24.23 62.46 5.43
N ARG A 620 -25.42 62.95 5.71
CA ARG A 620 -25.98 64.15 5.07
C ARG A 620 -25.48 65.39 5.80
N ASP A 621 -25.21 66.43 4.99
CA ASP A 621 -25.43 67.82 5.21
C ASP A 621 -25.01 68.44 6.57
N GLU A 622 -24.02 69.32 6.50
CA GLU A 622 -24.16 70.68 7.01
C GLU A 622 -23.22 71.66 6.29
N GLN A 623 -23.80 72.39 5.34
CA GLN A 623 -23.28 73.65 4.89
C GLN A 623 -23.55 74.68 5.99
N VAL A 624 -22.57 75.43 6.48
CA VAL A 624 -22.75 76.79 6.93
C VAL A 624 -21.50 77.60 6.64
N ALA A 625 -21.80 78.70 5.99
CA ALA A 625 -21.06 79.80 5.50
C ALA A 625 -20.31 80.62 6.59
N GLY A 626 -19.37 81.43 6.12
CA GLY A 626 -18.94 82.65 6.79
C GLY A 626 -17.44 82.89 6.70
N LYS A 627 -16.98 83.62 5.79
CA LYS A 627 -16.63 85.04 5.72
C LYS A 627 -15.27 85.45 6.36
N GLU A 628 -14.45 85.94 5.43
CA GLU A 628 -13.73 87.25 5.40
C GLU A 628 -12.69 87.57 6.50
N GLN A 629 -11.50 87.64 6.04
CA GLN A 629 -10.52 88.73 5.83
C GLN A 629 -10.24 89.70 7.03
N PRO A 630 -9.15 90.42 7.05
CA PRO A 630 -8.14 90.75 6.07
C PRO A 630 -6.76 90.12 6.31
#